data_48741fe7a7199957ca90b6e0220dbc8a
#
_entry.id   48741fe7a7199957ca90b6e0220dbc8a
#
_cell.length_a   1.000
_cell.length_b   1.000
_cell.length_c   1.000
_cell.angle_alpha   90.00
_cell.angle_beta   90.00
_cell.angle_gamma   90.00
#
_symmetry.space_group_name_H-M   'P 1'
#
loop_
_entity.id
_entity.type
_entity.pdbx_description
1 polymer ?
#
loop_
_entity_poly.entity_id
_entity_poly.type
_entity_poly.pdbx_seq_one_letter_code
_entity_poly.pdbx_strand_id
1 'polypeptide(L)'
;MNAVKNKNLNACIIHPSGIIGPYDYGNSHLTQLVKEITNGKLFACVKGGYDFIDVRDVVDGIISACNKNNKGECYILSNRYITIKELADTLCDIQKIKRIKIVLPIGLAKLIAPLFEIYYNLKKQTPLFTKYSLYTLSSNSNFSNEKAKKELNLKNRNINDTIKDTIEWIKINK
;
A
#
# COMPACT_ATOMS: atom_id res chain seq x y z
N MET A 1 -14.10 -15.12 -14.39
CA MET A 1 -14.08 -16.60 -14.43
C MET A 1 -15.07 -17.20 -15.45
N ASN A 2 -16.31 -16.71 -15.57
CA ASN A 2 -17.26 -17.25 -16.57
C ASN A 2 -16.78 -17.11 -18.03
N ALA A 3 -16.14 -16.00 -18.41
CA ALA A 3 -15.59 -15.81 -19.76
C ALA A 3 -14.44 -16.80 -20.06
N VAL A 4 -13.63 -17.15 -19.07
CA VAL A 4 -12.57 -18.15 -19.21
C VAL A 4 -13.19 -19.53 -19.49
N LYS A 5 -14.22 -19.91 -18.73
CA LYS A 5 -14.88 -21.22 -18.88
C LYS A 5 -15.70 -21.31 -20.16
N ASN A 6 -16.52 -20.29 -20.44
CA ASN A 6 -17.55 -20.37 -21.49
C ASN A 6 -17.07 -19.87 -22.86
N LYS A 7 -16.08 -18.95 -22.89
CA LYS A 7 -15.57 -18.33 -24.13
C LYS A 7 -14.11 -18.68 -24.42
N ASN A 8 -13.54 -19.62 -23.67
CA ASN A 8 -12.14 -20.05 -23.82
C ASN A 8 -11.09 -18.90 -23.72
N LEU A 9 -11.43 -17.84 -22.98
CA LEU A 9 -10.54 -16.68 -22.82
C LEU A 9 -9.28 -17.10 -22.07
N ASN A 10 -8.11 -16.78 -22.61
CA ASN A 10 -6.84 -16.96 -21.90
C ASN A 10 -6.60 -15.73 -20.98
N ALA A 11 -7.00 -15.84 -19.73
CA ALA A 11 -6.85 -14.79 -18.73
C ALA A 11 -6.64 -15.37 -17.34
N CYS A 12 -5.88 -14.67 -16.53
CA CYS A 12 -5.73 -14.88 -15.09
C CYS A 12 -6.04 -13.58 -14.33
N ILE A 13 -6.20 -13.68 -13.02
CA ILE A 13 -6.52 -12.53 -12.16
C ILE A 13 -5.37 -12.34 -11.18
N ILE A 14 -4.84 -11.12 -11.12
CA ILE A 14 -3.83 -10.71 -10.16
C ILE A 14 -4.46 -9.80 -9.12
N HIS A 15 -4.29 -10.15 -7.84
CA HIS A 15 -4.73 -9.39 -6.68
C HIS A 15 -3.53 -8.86 -5.90
N PRO A 16 -3.00 -7.68 -6.21
CA PRO A 16 -1.95 -7.10 -5.40
C PRO A 16 -2.50 -6.62 -4.05
N SER A 17 -1.70 -6.71 -3.00
CA SER A 17 -1.95 -6.06 -1.72
C SER A 17 -1.71 -4.54 -1.81
N GLY A 18 -1.44 -3.84 -0.72
CA GLY A 18 -1.12 -2.41 -0.76
C GLY A 18 0.16 -2.15 -1.54
N ILE A 19 0.06 -1.51 -2.70
CA ILE A 19 1.23 -1.25 -3.55
C ILE A 19 1.98 -0.02 -3.04
N ILE A 20 3.29 -0.17 -2.82
CA ILE A 20 4.20 0.92 -2.46
C ILE A 20 5.42 0.88 -3.38
N GLY A 21 6.04 2.02 -3.66
CA GLY A 21 7.24 2.06 -4.49
C GLY A 21 7.41 3.38 -5.23
N PRO A 22 8.49 3.52 -6.01
CA PRO A 22 8.71 4.65 -6.91
C PRO A 22 7.70 4.66 -8.07
N TYR A 23 7.69 5.73 -8.85
CA TYR A 23 6.92 5.91 -10.10
C TYR A 23 5.40 6.14 -9.91
N ASP A 24 4.96 6.57 -8.74
CA ASP A 24 3.56 6.98 -8.52
C ASP A 24 3.32 8.43 -8.97
N TYR A 25 3.14 8.63 -10.27
CA TYR A 25 2.79 9.92 -10.86
C TYR A 25 1.36 10.36 -10.53
N GLY A 26 0.50 9.43 -10.10
CA GLY A 26 -0.89 9.70 -9.72
C GLY A 26 -1.04 10.30 -8.34
N ASN A 27 0.04 10.40 -7.55
CA ASN A 27 0.03 10.89 -6.17
C ASN A 27 -1.03 10.18 -5.30
N SER A 28 -0.98 8.84 -5.26
CA SER A 28 -1.89 7.99 -4.50
C SER A 28 -1.94 8.35 -3.01
N HIS A 29 -2.95 7.85 -2.29
CA HIS A 29 -3.07 8.06 -0.84
C HIS A 29 -1.81 7.66 -0.07
N LEU A 30 -1.14 6.60 -0.50
CA LEU A 30 0.09 6.15 0.17
C LEU A 30 1.25 7.12 -0.07
N THR A 31 1.41 7.59 -1.30
CA THR A 31 2.41 8.63 -1.62
C THR A 31 2.12 9.93 -0.88
N GLN A 32 0.85 10.32 -0.74
CA GLN A 32 0.46 11.47 0.08
C GLN A 32 0.81 11.26 1.54
N LEU A 33 0.52 10.07 2.11
CA LEU A 33 0.90 9.73 3.49
C LEU A 33 2.41 9.83 3.70
N VAL A 34 3.21 9.28 2.77
CA VAL A 34 4.68 9.38 2.80
C VAL A 34 5.12 10.85 2.78
N LYS A 35 4.54 11.69 1.90
CA LYS A 35 4.82 13.13 1.84
C LYS A 35 4.47 13.86 3.15
N GLU A 36 3.31 13.56 3.74
CA GLU A 36 2.88 14.20 5.00
C GLU A 36 3.79 13.82 6.18
N ILE A 37 4.23 12.57 6.26
CA ILE A 37 5.18 12.11 7.26
C ILE A 37 6.55 12.80 7.06
N THR A 38 7.08 12.76 5.83
CA THR A 38 8.41 13.32 5.53
C THR A 38 8.47 14.83 5.67
N ASN A 39 7.34 15.53 5.48
CA ASN A 39 7.23 16.97 5.68
C ASN A 39 6.91 17.35 7.15
N GLY A 40 6.82 16.38 8.07
CA GLY A 40 6.53 16.62 9.49
C GLY A 40 5.11 17.13 9.76
N LYS A 41 4.18 16.96 8.81
CA LYS A 41 2.79 17.42 8.94
C LYS A 41 1.89 16.43 9.65
N LEU A 42 2.27 15.15 9.68
CA LEU A 42 1.52 14.12 10.39
C LEU A 42 1.91 14.10 11.87
N PHE A 43 0.98 14.46 12.76
CA PHE A 43 1.22 14.51 14.21
C PHE A 43 0.88 13.21 14.95
N ALA A 44 0.05 12.34 14.35
CA ALA A 44 -0.39 11.08 14.94
C ALA A 44 -0.57 10.00 13.87
N CYS A 45 -0.21 8.76 14.21
CA CYS A 45 -0.57 7.58 13.43
C CYS A 45 -1.90 7.00 13.92
N VAL A 46 -2.53 6.16 13.11
CA VAL A 46 -3.70 5.37 13.53
C VAL A 46 -3.25 3.92 13.72
N LYS A 47 -3.77 3.26 14.77
CA LYS A 47 -3.51 1.84 15.02
C LYS A 47 -4.05 0.99 13.86
N GLY A 48 -3.23 0.08 13.35
CA GLY A 48 -3.55 -0.77 12.20
C GLY A 48 -2.46 -0.70 11.15
N GLY A 49 -2.66 -1.42 10.06
CA GLY A 49 -1.70 -1.51 8.97
C GLY A 49 -2.27 -2.23 7.78
N TYR A 50 -1.41 -2.44 6.81
CA TYR A 50 -1.71 -3.16 5.57
C TYR A 50 -0.60 -4.15 5.27
N ASP A 51 -0.91 -5.17 4.48
CA ASP A 51 0.12 -5.86 3.73
C ASP A 51 0.58 -4.96 2.59
N PHE A 52 1.90 -4.77 2.45
CA PHE A 52 2.47 -3.96 1.38
C PHE A 52 3.37 -4.80 0.49
N ILE A 53 3.37 -4.48 -0.80
CA ILE A 53 4.24 -5.06 -1.81
C ILE A 53 4.86 -3.95 -2.68
N ASP A 54 6.10 -4.16 -3.13
CA ASP A 54 6.77 -3.24 -4.05
C ASP A 54 6.09 -3.25 -5.42
N VAL A 55 5.88 -2.09 -6.01
CA VAL A 55 5.28 -1.94 -7.34
C VAL A 55 6.05 -2.73 -8.41
N ARG A 56 7.36 -2.83 -8.30
CA ARG A 56 8.21 -3.57 -9.24
C ARG A 56 8.00 -5.09 -9.12
N ASP A 57 7.76 -5.59 -7.90
CA ASP A 57 7.43 -7.01 -7.68
C ASP A 57 6.04 -7.33 -8.25
N VAL A 58 5.11 -6.38 -8.18
CA VAL A 58 3.79 -6.53 -8.84
C VAL A 58 3.96 -6.63 -10.35
N VAL A 59 4.77 -5.76 -10.95
CA VAL A 59 5.06 -5.77 -12.39
C VAL A 59 5.72 -7.09 -12.79
N ASP A 60 6.75 -7.54 -12.05
CA ASP A 60 7.44 -8.81 -12.30
C ASP A 60 6.46 -9.99 -12.23
N GLY A 61 5.55 -9.97 -11.24
CA GLY A 61 4.49 -10.98 -11.08
C GLY A 61 3.49 -10.98 -12.25
N ILE A 62 3.08 -9.80 -12.74
CA ILE A 62 2.19 -9.66 -13.90
C ILE A 62 2.87 -10.21 -15.17
N ILE A 63 4.12 -9.81 -15.43
CA ILE A 63 4.89 -10.27 -16.60
C ILE A 63 5.05 -11.81 -16.54
N SER A 64 5.38 -12.35 -15.37
CA SER A 64 5.49 -13.80 -15.19
C SER A 64 4.16 -14.52 -15.45
N ALA A 65 3.04 -13.94 -15.00
CA ALA A 65 1.72 -14.50 -15.26
C ALA A 65 1.33 -14.45 -16.75
N CYS A 66 1.71 -13.40 -17.48
CA CYS A 66 1.47 -13.29 -18.93
C CYS A 66 2.26 -14.32 -19.74
N ASN A 67 3.48 -14.64 -19.30
CA ASN A 67 4.38 -15.57 -20.01
C ASN A 67 4.05 -17.06 -19.75
N LYS A 68 3.13 -17.34 -18.85
CA LYS A 68 2.71 -18.69 -18.51
C LYS A 68 1.27 -18.94 -18.95
N ASN A 69 0.95 -20.20 -19.24
CA ASN A 69 -0.44 -20.60 -19.53
C ASN A 69 -1.25 -20.75 -18.22
N ASN A 70 -1.53 -19.61 -17.56
CA ASN A 70 -2.22 -19.55 -16.27
C ASN A 70 -3.73 -19.29 -16.41
N LYS A 71 -4.34 -19.88 -17.44
CA LYS A 71 -5.75 -19.68 -17.76
C LYS A 71 -6.67 -20.03 -16.60
N GLY A 72 -7.42 -19.03 -16.14
CA GLY A 72 -8.41 -19.20 -15.08
C GLY A 72 -7.82 -19.16 -13.66
N GLU A 73 -6.53 -18.90 -13.51
CA GLU A 73 -5.87 -18.83 -12.22
C GLU A 73 -6.01 -17.46 -11.57
N CYS A 74 -5.95 -17.45 -10.23
CA CYS A 74 -5.93 -16.23 -9.42
C CYS A 74 -4.68 -16.23 -8.54
N TYR A 75 -3.98 -15.10 -8.49
CA TYR A 75 -2.76 -14.93 -7.70
C TYR A 75 -2.86 -13.73 -6.79
N ILE A 76 -2.52 -13.92 -5.52
CA ILE A 76 -2.33 -12.84 -4.57
C ILE A 76 -0.85 -12.46 -4.60
N LEU A 77 -0.56 -11.19 -4.91
CA LEU A 77 0.78 -10.64 -4.84
C LEU A 77 0.86 -9.80 -3.56
N SER A 78 1.50 -10.33 -2.54
CA SER A 78 1.69 -9.71 -1.24
C SER A 78 3.13 -9.87 -0.77
N ASN A 79 3.56 -9.08 0.22
CA ASN A 79 4.88 -9.24 0.81
C ASN A 79 4.77 -9.44 2.31
N ARG A 80 4.52 -8.35 3.07
CA ARG A 80 4.32 -8.48 4.51
C ARG A 80 3.40 -7.39 5.06
N TYR A 81 2.76 -7.70 6.19
CA TYR A 81 2.00 -6.75 6.98
C TYR A 81 2.93 -5.76 7.69
N ILE A 82 2.61 -4.47 7.57
CA ILE A 82 3.31 -3.36 8.23
C ILE A 82 2.28 -2.43 8.85
N THR A 83 2.47 -2.06 10.11
CA THR A 83 1.62 -1.05 10.74
C THR A 83 1.94 0.35 10.19
N ILE A 84 0.95 1.26 10.23
CA ILE A 84 1.18 2.68 9.88
C ILE A 84 2.26 3.29 10.77
N LYS A 85 2.34 2.88 12.04
CA LYS A 85 3.40 3.32 12.95
C LYS A 85 4.78 2.83 12.53
N GLU A 86 4.91 1.57 12.14
CA GLU A 86 6.17 0.99 11.64
C GLU A 86 6.62 1.69 10.36
N LEU A 87 5.69 1.91 9.42
CA LEU A 87 5.97 2.66 8.19
C LEU A 87 6.46 4.08 8.52
N ALA A 88 5.76 4.79 9.41
CA ALA A 88 6.14 6.14 9.82
C ALA A 88 7.52 6.18 10.50
N ASP A 89 7.81 5.21 11.38
CA ASP A 89 9.12 5.15 12.04
C ASP A 89 10.25 4.90 11.04
N THR A 90 10.06 3.98 10.11
CA THR A 90 11.03 3.70 9.04
C THR A 90 11.28 4.94 8.18
N LEU A 91 10.21 5.66 7.80
CA LEU A 91 10.31 6.93 7.07
C LEU A 91 11.08 8.00 7.86
N CYS A 92 10.77 8.14 9.14
CA CYS A 92 11.43 9.10 10.02
C CYS A 92 12.93 8.79 10.18
N ASP A 93 13.28 7.52 10.34
CA ASP A 93 14.68 7.08 10.51
C ASP A 93 15.50 7.32 9.23
N ILE A 94 14.95 6.97 8.05
CA ILE A 94 15.60 7.23 6.76
C ILE A 94 15.82 8.73 6.54
N GLN A 95 14.84 9.56 6.93
CA GLN A 95 14.91 11.01 6.76
C GLN A 95 15.64 11.73 7.90
N LYS A 96 16.03 11.01 8.96
CA LYS A 96 16.64 11.56 10.20
C LYS A 96 15.78 12.66 10.85
N ILE A 97 14.46 12.46 10.84
CA ILE A 97 13.48 13.35 11.46
C ILE A 97 12.88 12.70 12.72
N LYS A 98 12.23 13.51 13.56
CA LYS A 98 11.64 13.04 14.82
C LYS A 98 10.48 12.09 14.55
N ARG A 99 10.50 10.93 15.20
CA ARG A 99 9.41 9.93 15.12
C ARG A 99 8.10 10.46 15.69
N ILE A 100 6.99 10.03 15.09
CA ILE A 100 5.63 10.31 15.55
C ILE A 100 5.35 9.43 16.77
N LYS A 101 5.07 10.05 17.92
CA LYS A 101 4.85 9.32 19.18
C LYS A 101 3.40 8.91 19.42
N ILE A 102 2.44 9.64 18.87
CA ILE A 102 1.02 9.46 19.14
C ILE A 102 0.46 8.39 18.20
N VAL A 103 -0.21 7.40 18.77
CA VAL A 103 -0.95 6.38 18.01
C VAL A 103 -2.40 6.36 18.49
N LEU A 104 -3.30 6.77 17.63
CA LEU A 104 -4.74 6.85 17.93
C LEU A 104 -5.39 5.47 17.78
N PRO A 105 -6.19 5.03 18.76
CA PRO A 105 -7.05 3.86 18.59
C PRO A 105 -8.04 4.06 17.45
N ILE A 106 -8.36 2.99 16.72
CA ILE A 106 -9.27 3.05 15.56
C ILE A 106 -10.65 3.63 15.93
N GLY A 107 -11.18 3.29 17.12
CA GLY A 107 -12.46 3.82 17.59
C GLY A 107 -12.46 5.34 17.67
N LEU A 108 -11.41 5.93 18.25
CA LEU A 108 -11.25 7.38 18.34
C LEU A 108 -11.04 7.99 16.94
N ALA A 109 -10.21 7.36 16.11
CA ALA A 109 -9.99 7.82 14.74
C ALA A 109 -11.29 7.84 13.91
N LYS A 110 -12.15 6.82 14.06
CA LYS A 110 -13.47 6.78 13.40
C LYS A 110 -14.41 7.90 13.88
N LEU A 111 -14.34 8.27 15.17
CA LEU A 111 -15.17 9.34 15.73
C LEU A 111 -14.78 10.72 15.16
N ILE A 112 -13.49 10.97 14.98
CA ILE A 112 -12.99 12.27 14.51
C ILE A 112 -12.86 12.35 12.98
N ALA A 113 -12.88 11.23 12.26
CA ALA A 113 -12.73 11.19 10.80
C ALA A 113 -13.69 12.13 10.05
N PRO A 114 -15.00 12.25 10.39
CA PRO A 114 -15.91 13.16 9.70
C PRO A 114 -15.47 14.63 9.76
N LEU A 115 -14.89 15.06 10.88
CA LEU A 115 -14.39 16.43 11.04
C LEU A 115 -13.17 16.68 10.13
N PHE A 116 -12.29 15.70 10.02
CA PHE A 116 -11.15 15.76 9.10
C PHE A 116 -11.60 15.75 7.63
N GLU A 117 -12.60 14.93 7.27
CA GLU A 117 -13.16 14.91 5.91
C GLU A 117 -13.72 16.31 5.53
N ILE A 118 -14.47 16.96 6.42
CA ILE A 118 -14.99 18.32 6.20
C ILE A 118 -13.82 19.31 6.02
N TYR A 119 -12.83 19.27 6.90
CA TYR A 119 -11.67 20.16 6.86
C TYR A 119 -10.88 20.03 5.54
N TYR A 120 -10.60 18.77 5.10
CA TYR A 120 -9.89 18.52 3.85
C TYR A 120 -10.71 18.89 2.62
N ASN A 121 -12.04 18.67 2.65
CA ASN A 121 -12.95 19.07 1.57
C ASN A 121 -12.97 20.58 1.40
N LEU A 122 -13.01 21.36 2.50
CA LEU A 122 -12.91 22.81 2.45
C LEU A 122 -11.59 23.30 1.84
N LYS A 123 -10.50 22.57 2.07
CA LYS A 123 -9.19 22.85 1.48
C LYS A 123 -9.01 22.30 0.06
N LYS A 124 -10.01 21.64 -0.51
CA LYS A 124 -9.94 20.94 -1.80
C LYS A 124 -8.78 19.93 -1.86
N GLN A 125 -8.51 19.27 -0.74
CA GLN A 125 -7.48 18.26 -0.59
C GLN A 125 -8.11 16.90 -0.30
N THR A 126 -7.46 15.82 -0.73
CA THR A 126 -7.93 14.46 -0.44
C THR A 126 -7.64 14.11 1.02
N PRO A 127 -8.64 13.71 1.83
CA PRO A 127 -8.40 13.35 3.21
C PRO A 127 -7.56 12.08 3.30
N LEU A 128 -6.51 12.10 4.14
CA LEU A 128 -5.63 10.93 4.37
C LEU A 128 -6.38 9.79 5.10
N PHE A 129 -7.31 10.15 5.98
CA PHE A 129 -8.09 9.19 6.76
C PHE A 129 -9.57 9.38 6.45
N THR A 130 -10.12 8.45 5.69
CA THR A 130 -11.57 8.34 5.42
C THR A 130 -12.15 7.20 6.26
N LYS A 131 -13.47 7.15 6.41
CA LYS A 131 -14.15 6.02 7.05
C LYS A 131 -13.76 4.69 6.40
N TYR A 132 -13.61 4.68 5.08
CA TYR A 132 -13.21 3.48 4.32
C TYR A 132 -11.76 3.09 4.62
N SER A 133 -10.82 4.04 4.61
CA SER A 133 -9.42 3.74 4.93
C SER A 133 -9.23 3.24 6.37
N LEU A 134 -10.00 3.76 7.33
CA LEU A 134 -10.01 3.28 8.71
C LEU A 134 -10.62 1.88 8.85
N TYR A 135 -11.63 1.54 8.04
CA TYR A 135 -12.18 0.20 7.97
C TYR A 135 -11.13 -0.79 7.44
N THR A 136 -10.47 -0.46 6.33
CA THR A 136 -9.44 -1.32 5.72
C THR A 136 -8.22 -1.49 6.64
N LEU A 137 -7.79 -0.44 7.37
CA LEU A 137 -6.74 -0.53 8.39
C LEU A 137 -7.05 -1.52 9.51
N SER A 138 -8.33 -1.74 9.82
CA SER A 138 -8.78 -2.68 10.86
C SER A 138 -9.08 -4.07 10.32
N SER A 139 -9.04 -4.27 9.01
CA SER A 139 -9.35 -5.54 8.37
C SER A 139 -8.19 -6.53 8.47
N ASN A 140 -8.49 -7.81 8.25
CA ASN A 140 -7.45 -8.83 8.17
C ASN A 140 -6.58 -8.60 6.93
N SER A 141 -5.29 -8.38 7.13
CA SER A 141 -4.29 -8.20 6.07
C SER A 141 -3.28 -9.36 6.03
N ASN A 142 -3.68 -10.52 6.54
CA ASN A 142 -2.85 -11.74 6.49
C ASN A 142 -3.11 -12.50 5.20
N PHE A 143 -2.40 -12.13 4.15
CA PHE A 143 -2.50 -12.75 2.83
C PHE A 143 -1.39 -13.76 2.62
N SER A 144 -1.73 -14.90 1.98
CA SER A 144 -0.73 -15.87 1.54
C SER A 144 -0.37 -15.63 0.08
N ASN A 145 0.92 -15.49 -0.19
CA ASN A 145 1.48 -15.36 -1.54
C ASN A 145 2.21 -16.62 -2.02
N GLU A 146 2.05 -17.73 -1.29
CA GLU A 146 2.77 -19.00 -1.57
C GLU A 146 2.52 -19.50 -2.99
N LYS A 147 1.29 -19.40 -3.49
CA LYS A 147 0.95 -19.77 -4.87
C LYS A 147 1.72 -18.91 -5.88
N ALA A 148 1.77 -17.60 -5.66
CA ALA A 148 2.49 -16.69 -6.55
C ALA A 148 4.00 -16.95 -6.50
N LYS A 149 4.57 -17.22 -5.33
CA LYS A 149 5.99 -17.62 -5.20
C LYS A 149 6.29 -18.90 -5.96
N LYS A 150 5.46 -19.91 -5.81
CA LYS A 150 5.66 -21.22 -6.44
C LYS A 150 5.46 -21.18 -7.95
N GLU A 151 4.40 -20.55 -8.41
CA GLU A 151 3.97 -20.63 -9.80
C GLU A 151 4.48 -19.48 -10.67
N LEU A 152 4.59 -18.26 -10.10
CA LEU A 152 5.07 -17.07 -10.81
C LEU A 152 6.53 -16.73 -10.48
N ASN A 153 7.18 -17.48 -9.59
CA ASN A 153 8.52 -17.18 -9.09
C ASN A 153 8.61 -15.76 -8.47
N LEU A 154 7.53 -15.35 -7.76
CA LEU A 154 7.47 -14.06 -7.11
C LEU A 154 8.62 -13.93 -6.11
N LYS A 155 9.43 -12.90 -6.26
CA LYS A 155 10.49 -12.53 -5.32
C LYS A 155 10.11 -11.20 -4.70
N ASN A 156 10.05 -11.16 -3.38
CA ASN A 156 9.70 -9.95 -2.66
C ASN A 156 10.96 -9.15 -2.32
N ARG A 157 11.00 -7.89 -2.71
CA ARG A 157 12.02 -6.92 -2.29
C ARG A 157 11.93 -6.66 -0.79
N ASN A 158 13.04 -6.27 -0.19
CA ASN A 158 13.03 -5.80 1.18
C ASN A 158 12.21 -4.51 1.26
N ILE A 159 11.23 -4.47 2.14
CA ILE A 159 10.31 -3.34 2.24
C ILE A 159 11.01 -2.04 2.67
N ASN A 160 12.09 -2.11 3.43
CA ASN A 160 12.86 -0.93 3.82
C ASN A 160 13.56 -0.29 2.62
N ASP A 161 14.06 -1.13 1.68
CA ASP A 161 14.64 -0.65 0.42
C ASP A 161 13.55 -0.02 -0.45
N THR A 162 12.37 -0.64 -0.52
CA THR A 162 11.20 -0.08 -1.22
C THR A 162 10.82 1.30 -0.68
N ILE A 163 10.76 1.45 0.65
CA ILE A 163 10.45 2.72 1.31
C ILE A 163 11.52 3.77 0.99
N LYS A 164 12.79 3.40 1.04
CA LYS A 164 13.91 4.28 0.69
C LYS A 164 13.82 4.77 -0.75
N ASP A 165 13.65 3.86 -1.70
CA ASP A 165 13.52 4.19 -3.12
C ASP A 165 12.30 5.08 -3.39
N THR A 166 11.18 4.85 -2.67
CA THR A 166 9.98 5.69 -2.74
C THR A 166 10.28 7.13 -2.31
N ILE A 167 11.00 7.30 -1.21
CA ILE A 167 11.40 8.64 -0.72
C ILE A 167 12.31 9.34 -1.72
N GLU A 168 13.31 8.63 -2.23
CA GLU A 168 14.25 9.17 -3.20
C GLU A 168 13.52 9.64 -4.47
N TRP A 169 12.62 8.80 -4.97
CA TRP A 169 11.80 9.15 -6.13
C TRP A 169 10.91 10.39 -5.89
N ILE A 170 10.25 10.47 -4.72
CA ILE A 170 9.42 11.63 -4.36
C ILE A 170 10.25 12.91 -4.29
N LYS A 171 11.52 12.85 -3.83
CA LYS A 171 12.40 14.01 -3.76
C LYS A 171 12.79 14.56 -5.13
N ILE A 172 13.02 13.66 -6.07
CA ILE A 172 13.43 14.01 -7.45
C ILE A 172 12.25 14.58 -8.26
N ASN A 173 11.02 14.11 -7.99
CA ASN A 173 9.81 14.42 -8.75
C ASN A 173 8.84 15.35 -7.98
N LYS A 174 9.39 16.28 -7.20
CA LYS A 174 8.62 17.30 -6.50
C LYS A 174 8.12 18.38 -7.43
#